data_d0d4d1101f21bb172eeb998dbd75c4ed
#
_entry.id   d0d4d1101f21bb172eeb998dbd75c4ed
#
_cell.length_a   1.000
_cell.length_b   1.000
_cell.length_c   1.000
_cell.angle_alpha   90.00
_cell.angle_beta   90.00
_cell.angle_gamma   90.00
#
_symmetry.space_group_name_H-M   'P 1'
#
loop_
_entity.id
_entity.type
_entity.pdbx_description
1 polymer ?
#
loop_
_entity_poly.entity_id
_entity_poly.type
_entity_poly.pdbx_seq_one_letter_code
_entity_poly.pdbx_strand_id
1 'polypeptide(L)'
;SCIKVVTLDQEIENTILNSTKKSEYGTYLAIEPQAVQKIVEEATEQINKLEEVVSQPVVLTSPVVRIYFKKLIDQFIPNLAVLSFNEIDANIQIQGIGVIRGDTSR
;
A
#
# COMPACT_ATOMS: atom_id res chain seq x y z
N SER A 1 -1.36 -23.26 2.87
CA SER A 1 -1.36 -21.96 3.56
C SER A 1 -1.95 -20.87 2.72
N CYS A 2 -2.64 -19.94 3.34
CA CYS A 2 -3.26 -18.82 2.66
C CYS A 2 -3.02 -17.57 3.47
N ILE A 3 -2.62 -16.48 2.77
CA ILE A 3 -2.45 -15.20 3.42
C ILE A 3 -3.51 -14.24 2.85
N LYS A 4 -4.19 -13.55 3.76
CA LYS A 4 -5.22 -12.58 3.38
C LYS A 4 -4.59 -11.19 3.39
N VAL A 5 -4.78 -10.45 2.30
CA VAL A 5 -4.09 -9.19 2.10
C VAL A 5 -5.05 -8.13 1.56
N VAL A 6 -4.62 -6.89 1.70
CA VAL A 6 -5.22 -5.76 0.99
C VAL A 6 -4.21 -5.35 -0.08
N THR A 7 -4.71 -5.00 -1.25
CA THR A 7 -3.85 -4.58 -2.36
C THR A 7 -4.10 -3.11 -2.68
N LEU A 8 -3.20 -2.53 -3.47
CA LEU A 8 -3.40 -1.18 -4.02
C LEU A 8 -3.99 -1.30 -5.41
N ASP A 9 -4.91 -0.40 -5.77
CA ASP A 9 -5.37 -0.41 -7.15
C ASP A 9 -4.30 0.22 -8.06
N GLN A 10 -4.52 0.06 -9.36
CA GLN A 10 -3.53 0.52 -10.33
C GLN A 10 -3.34 2.03 -10.28
N GLU A 11 -4.41 2.75 -9.98
CA GLU A 11 -4.33 4.21 -9.94
C GLU A 11 -3.40 4.69 -8.83
N ILE A 12 -3.47 4.08 -7.65
CA ILE A 12 -2.56 4.44 -6.56
C ILE A 12 -1.13 4.09 -6.92
N GLU A 13 -0.92 2.90 -7.51
CA GLU A 13 0.44 2.53 -7.91
C GLU A 13 1.00 3.50 -8.94
N ASN A 14 0.18 3.90 -9.91
CA ASN A 14 0.62 4.87 -10.90
C ASN A 14 0.91 6.24 -10.28
N THR A 15 0.08 6.66 -9.34
CA THR A 15 0.30 7.94 -8.65
C THR A 15 1.64 7.93 -7.93
N ILE A 16 1.94 6.84 -7.25
CA ILE A 16 3.20 6.73 -6.52
C ILE A 16 4.38 6.75 -7.49
N LEU A 17 4.31 5.95 -8.56
CA LEU A 17 5.40 5.88 -9.53
C LEU A 17 5.63 7.22 -10.22
N ASN A 18 4.55 7.93 -10.54
CA ASN A 18 4.66 9.22 -11.23
C ASN A 18 5.07 10.36 -10.31
N SER A 19 5.09 10.13 -9.01
CA SER A 19 5.40 11.16 -8.02
C SER A 19 6.79 11.03 -7.42
N THR A 20 7.60 10.10 -7.93
CA THR A 20 8.97 9.97 -7.46
C THR A 20 9.84 11.04 -8.11
N LYS A 21 10.72 11.64 -7.31
CA LYS A 21 11.62 12.69 -7.75
C LYS A 21 13.04 12.32 -7.34
N LYS A 22 14.00 12.78 -8.13
CA LYS A 22 15.42 12.55 -7.81
C LYS A 22 16.04 13.84 -7.33
N SER A 23 16.90 13.72 -6.34
CA SER A 23 17.72 14.82 -5.87
C SER A 23 19.15 14.30 -5.68
N GLU A 24 20.06 15.19 -5.30
CA GLU A 24 21.43 14.76 -5.03
C GLU A 24 21.51 13.85 -3.82
N TYR A 25 20.47 13.79 -3.01
CA TYR A 25 20.42 12.92 -1.83
C TYR A 25 19.63 11.63 -2.06
N GLY A 26 19.18 11.37 -3.29
CA GLY A 26 18.47 10.16 -3.62
C GLY A 26 17.08 10.43 -4.18
N THR A 27 16.28 9.39 -4.22
CA THR A 27 14.92 9.45 -4.74
C THR A 27 13.93 9.62 -3.59
N TYR A 28 12.96 10.49 -3.79
CA TYR A 28 11.93 10.72 -2.78
C TYR A 28 10.55 10.80 -3.44
N LEU A 29 9.51 10.72 -2.61
CA LEU A 29 8.13 10.75 -3.08
C LEU A 29 7.56 12.14 -2.85
N ALA A 30 7.02 12.74 -3.93
CA ALA A 30 6.44 14.08 -3.88
C ALA A 30 4.96 14.00 -4.31
N ILE A 31 4.10 13.59 -3.39
CA ILE A 31 2.66 13.51 -3.62
C ILE A 31 2.00 14.69 -2.94
N GLU A 32 0.98 15.26 -3.60
CA GLU A 32 0.24 16.38 -3.02
C GLU A 32 -0.44 15.96 -1.72
N PRO A 33 -0.51 16.87 -0.73
CA PRO A 33 -1.09 16.52 0.57
C PRO A 33 -2.51 15.98 0.50
N GLN A 34 -3.35 16.51 -0.41
CA GLN A 34 -4.72 16.01 -0.53
C GLN A 34 -4.76 14.57 -1.03
N ALA A 35 -3.85 14.21 -1.94
CA ALA A 35 -3.78 12.84 -2.42
C ALA A 35 -3.29 11.91 -1.32
N VAL A 36 -2.30 12.35 -0.53
CA VAL A 36 -1.82 11.57 0.61
C VAL A 36 -2.97 11.30 1.58
N GLN A 37 -3.75 12.34 1.89
CA GLN A 37 -4.85 12.19 2.83
C GLN A 37 -5.86 11.16 2.35
N LYS A 38 -6.21 11.19 1.06
CA LYS A 38 -7.17 10.22 0.53
C LYS A 38 -6.62 8.79 0.57
N ILE A 39 -5.35 8.63 0.23
CA ILE A 39 -4.72 7.31 0.28
C ILE A 39 -4.74 6.78 1.71
N VAL A 40 -4.40 7.62 2.68
CA VAL A 40 -4.35 7.22 4.08
C VAL A 40 -5.73 6.85 4.59
N GLU A 41 -6.77 7.64 4.23
CA GLU A 41 -8.13 7.34 4.64
C GLU A 41 -8.61 6.00 4.10
N GLU A 42 -8.36 5.75 2.81
CA GLU A 42 -8.74 4.48 2.21
C GLU A 42 -7.97 3.32 2.81
N ALA A 43 -6.67 3.54 3.03
CA ALA A 43 -5.84 2.49 3.63
C ALA A 43 -6.34 2.14 5.03
N THR A 44 -6.64 3.16 5.83
CA THR A 44 -7.13 2.94 7.20
C THR A 44 -8.41 2.14 7.19
N GLU A 45 -9.33 2.48 6.30
CA GLU A 45 -10.61 1.77 6.23
C GLU A 45 -10.40 0.30 5.85
N GLN A 46 -9.58 0.03 4.83
CA GLN A 46 -9.38 -1.33 4.39
C GLN A 46 -8.58 -2.15 5.40
N ILE A 47 -7.61 -1.52 6.06
CA ILE A 47 -6.83 -2.21 7.08
C ILE A 47 -7.69 -2.54 8.29
N ASN A 48 -8.58 -1.64 8.70
CA ASN A 48 -9.49 -1.92 9.80
C ASN A 48 -10.39 -3.11 9.50
N LYS A 49 -10.87 -3.22 8.25
CA LYS A 49 -11.67 -4.37 7.85
C LYS A 49 -10.85 -5.64 7.87
N LEU A 50 -9.60 -5.57 7.43
CA LEU A 50 -8.72 -6.73 7.41
C LEU A 50 -8.43 -7.21 8.83
N GLU A 51 -8.29 -6.28 9.76
CA GLU A 51 -8.01 -6.62 11.16
C GLU A 51 -9.15 -7.39 11.83
N GLU A 52 -10.33 -7.37 11.23
CA GLU A 52 -11.45 -8.16 11.76
C GLU A 52 -11.26 -9.65 11.48
N VAL A 53 -10.43 -10.01 10.53
CA VAL A 53 -10.26 -11.42 10.12
C VAL A 53 -8.82 -11.92 10.25
N VAL A 54 -7.86 -11.03 10.45
CA VAL A 54 -6.47 -11.44 10.65
C VAL A 54 -5.86 -10.62 11.77
N SER A 55 -4.88 -11.23 12.47
CA SER A 55 -4.23 -10.53 13.58
C SER A 55 -3.15 -9.56 13.11
N GLN A 56 -2.60 -9.78 11.93
CA GLN A 56 -1.51 -8.96 11.43
C GLN A 56 -1.77 -8.61 9.97
N PRO A 57 -2.32 -7.41 9.72
CA PRO A 57 -2.68 -7.03 8.36
C PRO A 57 -1.45 -6.83 7.48
N VAL A 58 -1.60 -7.17 6.21
CA VAL A 58 -0.55 -7.05 5.21
C VAL A 58 -1.12 -6.31 4.01
N VAL A 59 -0.38 -5.32 3.51
CA VAL A 59 -0.68 -4.68 2.23
C VAL A 59 0.32 -5.21 1.22
N LEU A 60 -0.20 -5.63 0.07
CA LEU A 60 0.62 -6.22 -0.98
C LEU A 60 0.69 -5.27 -2.16
N THR A 61 1.88 -5.00 -2.64
CA THR A 61 2.11 -4.04 -3.72
C THR A 61 3.03 -4.64 -4.78
N SER A 62 3.20 -3.91 -5.88
CA SER A 62 4.25 -4.25 -6.83
C SER A 62 5.62 -3.95 -6.21
N PRO A 63 6.68 -4.61 -6.70
CA PRO A 63 8.01 -4.46 -6.09
C PRO A 63 8.53 -3.02 -6.07
N VAL A 64 8.32 -2.25 -7.14
CA VAL A 64 8.85 -0.90 -7.20
C VAL A 64 8.11 0.03 -6.24
N VAL A 65 6.80 -0.18 -6.07
CA VAL A 65 5.97 0.69 -5.24
C VAL A 65 6.18 0.44 -3.74
N ARG A 66 6.59 -0.78 -3.37
CA ARG A 66 6.62 -1.20 -1.98
C ARG A 66 7.34 -0.22 -1.04
N ILE A 67 8.55 0.16 -1.39
CA ILE A 67 9.34 1.00 -0.48
C ILE A 67 8.75 2.40 -0.35
N TYR A 68 8.19 2.92 -1.44
CA TYR A 68 7.60 4.25 -1.41
C TYR A 68 6.30 4.26 -0.63
N PHE A 69 5.46 3.25 -0.83
CA PHE A 69 4.22 3.15 -0.08
C PHE A 69 4.50 2.94 1.41
N LYS A 70 5.49 2.12 1.73
CA LYS A 70 5.86 1.89 3.13
C LYS A 70 6.30 3.19 3.79
N LYS A 71 7.13 3.98 3.12
CA LYS A 71 7.57 5.26 3.68
C LYS A 71 6.42 6.23 3.89
N LEU A 72 5.48 6.26 2.95
CA LEU A 72 4.32 7.14 3.06
C LEU A 72 3.43 6.71 4.22
N ILE A 73 3.09 5.42 4.27
CA ILE A 73 2.09 4.95 5.22
C ILE A 73 2.64 4.88 6.65
N ASP A 74 3.95 4.72 6.82
CA ASP A 74 4.56 4.65 8.14
C ASP A 74 4.33 5.91 8.96
N GLN A 75 4.14 7.04 8.30
CA GLN A 75 3.88 8.30 9.00
C GLN A 75 2.50 8.31 9.66
N PHE A 76 1.61 7.44 9.25
CA PHE A 76 0.22 7.45 9.69
C PHE A 76 -0.18 6.14 10.35
N ILE A 77 0.29 5.02 9.84
CA ILE A 77 -0.03 3.70 10.37
C ILE A 77 1.30 2.98 10.56
N PRO A 78 1.98 3.25 11.67
CA PRO A 78 3.29 2.63 11.92
C PRO A 78 3.17 1.13 12.11
N ASN A 79 4.23 0.42 11.74
CA ASN A 79 4.34 -1.03 11.89
C ASN A 79 3.40 -1.83 10.99
N LEU A 80 2.83 -1.21 9.98
CA LEU A 80 2.04 -1.93 8.99
C LEU A 80 2.98 -2.74 8.10
N ALA A 81 2.68 -4.01 7.90
CA ALA A 81 3.46 -4.86 7.01
C ALA A 81 3.10 -4.54 5.56
N VAL A 82 4.09 -4.13 4.78
CA VAL A 82 3.95 -3.86 3.35
C VAL A 82 4.92 -4.75 2.61
N LEU A 83 4.39 -5.64 1.78
CA LEU A 83 5.19 -6.61 1.05
C LEU A 83 4.92 -6.47 -0.44
N SER A 84 5.88 -6.89 -1.24
CA SER A 84 5.66 -6.99 -2.68
C SER A 84 5.34 -8.43 -3.07
N PHE A 85 4.75 -8.59 -4.24
CA PHE A 85 4.33 -9.92 -4.71
C PHE A 85 5.50 -10.91 -4.72
N ASN A 86 6.70 -10.45 -5.07
CA ASN A 86 7.85 -11.34 -5.20
C ASN A 86 8.47 -11.73 -3.86
N GLU A 87 8.00 -11.14 -2.77
CA GLU A 87 8.47 -11.51 -1.43
C GLU A 87 7.65 -12.63 -0.80
N ILE A 88 6.56 -13.03 -1.45
CA ILE A 88 5.72 -14.10 -0.94
C ILE A 88 6.16 -15.41 -1.56
N ASP A 89 6.31 -16.43 -0.72
CA ASP A 89 6.66 -17.77 -1.17
C ASP A 89 5.63 -18.26 -2.19
N ALA A 90 6.10 -18.87 -3.28
CA ALA A 90 5.23 -19.34 -4.35
C ALA A 90 4.23 -20.40 -3.89
N ASN A 91 4.52 -21.08 -2.78
CA ASN A 91 3.63 -22.12 -2.25
C ASN A 91 2.48 -21.54 -1.42
N ILE A 92 2.51 -20.25 -1.12
CA ILE A 92 1.49 -19.62 -0.29
C ILE A 92 0.43 -19.01 -1.21
N GLN A 93 -0.83 -19.35 -0.95
CA GLN A 93 -1.94 -18.75 -1.68
C GLN A 93 -2.20 -17.35 -1.14
N ILE A 94 -2.46 -16.42 -2.04
CA ILE A 94 -2.75 -15.04 -1.70
C ILE A 94 -4.22 -14.79 -1.95
N GLN A 95 -4.92 -14.30 -0.91
CA GLN A 95 -6.33 -13.94 -1.06
C GLN A 95 -6.46 -12.45 -0.80
N GLY A 96 -6.78 -11.69 -1.85
CA GLY A 96 -7.06 -10.27 -1.71
C GLY A 96 -8.47 -10.07 -1.19
N ILE A 97 -8.61 -9.45 -0.03
CA ILE A 97 -9.92 -9.25 0.57
C ILE A 97 -10.31 -7.77 0.62
N GLY A 98 -9.47 -6.91 0.10
CA GLY A 98 -9.79 -5.50 -0.01
C GLY A 98 -8.81 -4.81 -0.92
N VAL A 99 -9.21 -3.66 -1.44
CA VAL A 99 -8.39 -2.86 -2.34
C VAL A 99 -8.40 -1.42 -1.85
N ILE A 100 -7.21 -0.84 -1.72
CA ILE A 100 -7.07 0.58 -1.43
C ILE A 100 -7.20 1.31 -2.77
N ARG A 101 -8.24 2.10 -2.93
CA ARG A 101 -8.58 2.69 -4.23
C ARG A 101 -8.11 4.13 -4.32
N GLY A 102 -7.59 4.47 -5.50
CA GLY A 102 -7.15 5.83 -5.75
C GLY A 102 -8.29 6.78 -6.07
N ASP A 103 -9.38 6.26 -6.62
CA ASP A 103 -10.54 7.08 -6.97
C ASP A 103 -11.74 6.65 -6.14
N THR A 104 -12.10 7.49 -5.18
CA THR A 104 -13.21 7.24 -4.28
C THR A 104 -14.33 8.27 -4.46
N SER A 105 -14.33 8.97 -5.57
CA SER A 105 -15.23 10.10 -5.78
C SER A 105 -16.65 9.71 -6.14
N ARG A 106 -16.95 8.43 -6.20
CA ARG A 106 -18.32 8.01 -6.51
C ARG A 106 -19.21 7.89 -5.30
#